data_1d8c43782ead8e744acd4698bfccaea3
#
_entry.id   1d8c43782ead8e744acd4698bfccaea3
#
_cell.length_a   1.000
_cell.length_b   1.000
_cell.length_c   1.000
_cell.angle_alpha   90.00
_cell.angle_beta   90.00
_cell.angle_gamma   90.00
#
_symmetry.space_group_name_H-M   'P 1'
#
loop_
_entity.id
_entity.type
_entity.pdbx_description
1 polymer ?
#
loop_
_entity_poly.entity_id
_entity_poly.type
_entity_poly.pdbx_seq_one_letter_code
_entity_poly.pdbx_strand_id
1 'polypeptide(L)'
;VLAEDINTNAYDLVIMGALGVGAVKDSVIGSNTERVLRRVRNSDMLIIKQIQPMTGGRIVVAVDGSPYSFGGLMTGLALGKAFNMPVEAISAFDPYFHYAAFHSISGVLNEEAGKVFRFKEQEKLHEEIIDSGLAKIYQSHLDICRELAQAEQTDVKTTLLDGKAFEKIIQYVRKDIPALLI
;
A
#
# COMPACT_ATOMS: atom_id res chain seq x y z
N VAL A 1 -16.99 -21.07 8.72
CA VAL A 1 -16.06 -22.14 9.10
C VAL A 1 -14.64 -21.60 9.29
N LEU A 2 -13.69 -21.54 8.29
CA LEU A 2 -12.30 -21.10 8.56
C LEU A 2 -12.23 -19.66 9.08
N ALA A 3 -12.78 -18.67 8.40
CA ALA A 3 -12.73 -17.28 8.82
C ALA A 3 -13.46 -17.04 10.16
N GLU A 4 -14.46 -17.81 10.47
CA GLU A 4 -15.17 -17.78 11.73
C GLU A 4 -14.30 -18.31 12.88
N ASP A 5 -13.63 -19.45 12.64
CA ASP A 5 -12.68 -20.03 13.59
C ASP A 5 -11.51 -19.05 13.89
N ILE A 6 -10.93 -18.45 12.83
CA ILE A 6 -9.86 -17.48 12.95
C ILE A 6 -10.31 -16.27 13.78
N ASN A 7 -11.48 -15.72 13.52
CA ASN A 7 -12.00 -14.55 14.23
C ASN A 7 -12.37 -14.87 15.70
N THR A 8 -12.76 -16.13 15.99
CA THR A 8 -13.14 -16.55 17.34
C THR A 8 -11.92 -16.81 18.23
N ASN A 9 -10.87 -17.43 17.66
CA ASN A 9 -9.70 -17.85 18.43
C ASN A 9 -8.57 -16.80 18.44
N ALA A 10 -8.65 -15.74 17.64
CA ALA A 10 -7.71 -14.61 17.61
C ALA A 10 -6.24 -15.08 17.54
N TYR A 11 -5.89 -15.76 16.46
CA TYR A 11 -4.51 -16.17 16.20
C TYR A 11 -3.61 -14.96 15.95
N ASP A 12 -2.37 -14.99 16.42
CA ASP A 12 -1.37 -13.94 16.15
C ASP A 12 -1.03 -13.86 14.65
N LEU A 13 -0.94 -15.02 13.99
CA LEU A 13 -0.65 -15.08 12.56
C LEU A 13 -1.32 -16.30 11.93
N VAL A 14 -2.01 -16.09 10.84
CA VAL A 14 -2.59 -17.16 10.01
C VAL A 14 -1.82 -17.27 8.69
N ILE A 15 -1.31 -18.44 8.39
CA ILE A 15 -0.54 -18.70 7.17
C ILE A 15 -1.40 -19.51 6.21
N MET A 16 -1.59 -19.02 4.99
CA MET A 16 -2.34 -19.71 3.95
C MET A 16 -1.57 -19.75 2.62
N GLY A 17 -1.70 -20.85 1.88
CA GLY A 17 -1.26 -20.91 0.49
C GLY A 17 -2.13 -20.00 -0.40
N ALA A 18 -1.53 -19.31 -1.33
CA ALA A 18 -2.27 -18.48 -2.29
C ALA A 18 -3.23 -19.28 -3.15
N LEU A 19 -2.83 -20.49 -3.56
CA LEU A 19 -3.59 -21.37 -4.44
C LEU A 19 -3.84 -22.72 -3.77
N GLY A 20 -5.03 -23.28 -3.98
CA GLY A 20 -5.39 -24.63 -3.56
C GLY A 20 -5.28 -25.66 -4.70
N VAL A 21 -5.55 -26.93 -4.39
CA VAL A 21 -5.45 -28.08 -5.31
C VAL A 21 -6.33 -27.91 -6.58
N GLY A 22 -7.43 -27.16 -6.50
CA GLY A 22 -8.33 -26.88 -7.63
C GLY A 22 -8.08 -25.54 -8.32
N ALA A 23 -6.86 -24.98 -8.22
CA ALA A 23 -6.57 -23.69 -8.83
C ALA A 23 -6.70 -23.75 -10.35
N VAL A 24 -7.40 -22.75 -10.91
CA VAL A 24 -7.48 -22.55 -12.36
C VAL A 24 -6.13 -22.03 -12.85
N LYS A 25 -5.72 -22.45 -14.05
CA LYS A 25 -4.49 -21.96 -14.70
C LYS A 25 -4.52 -20.42 -14.72
N ASP A 26 -3.39 -19.82 -14.38
CA ASP A 26 -3.19 -18.35 -14.30
C ASP A 26 -3.90 -17.63 -13.13
N SER A 27 -4.53 -18.35 -12.20
CA SER A 27 -5.06 -17.75 -10.99
C SER A 27 -3.93 -17.20 -10.09
N VAL A 28 -4.09 -15.97 -9.62
CA VAL A 28 -3.12 -15.31 -8.71
C VAL A 28 -3.40 -15.69 -7.27
N ILE A 29 -4.68 -15.84 -6.92
CA ILE A 29 -5.17 -16.22 -5.59
C ILE A 29 -6.36 -17.14 -5.73
N GLY A 30 -6.46 -18.16 -4.89
CA GLY A 30 -7.57 -19.11 -4.87
C GLY A 30 -8.81 -18.52 -4.19
N SER A 31 -9.98 -18.96 -4.64
CA SER A 31 -11.27 -18.48 -4.13
C SER A 31 -11.45 -18.67 -2.61
N ASN A 32 -10.91 -19.74 -2.05
CA ASN A 32 -10.97 -19.99 -0.60
C ASN A 32 -10.09 -18.99 0.15
N THR A 33 -8.88 -18.76 -0.30
CA THR A 33 -7.95 -17.78 0.30
C THR A 33 -8.52 -16.37 0.22
N GLU A 34 -9.07 -15.98 -0.94
CA GLU A 34 -9.74 -14.69 -1.10
C GLU A 34 -10.93 -14.51 -0.16
N ARG A 35 -11.77 -15.55 -0.03
CA ARG A 35 -12.94 -15.51 0.87
C ARG A 35 -12.53 -15.40 2.34
N VAL A 36 -11.46 -16.05 2.75
CA VAL A 36 -10.94 -15.97 4.12
C VAL A 36 -10.38 -14.58 4.36
N LEU A 37 -9.52 -14.05 3.47
CA LEU A 37 -8.95 -12.71 3.55
C LEU A 37 -10.01 -11.62 3.74
N ARG A 38 -11.11 -11.70 2.99
CA ARG A 38 -12.20 -10.71 3.07
C ARG A 38 -13.01 -10.77 4.38
N ARG A 39 -12.86 -11.80 5.19
CA ARG A 39 -13.69 -12.06 6.39
C ARG A 39 -12.90 -12.08 7.69
N VAL A 40 -11.59 -12.27 7.63
CA VAL A 40 -10.73 -12.21 8.82
C VAL A 40 -10.56 -10.75 9.23
N ARG A 41 -10.63 -10.49 10.55
CA ARG A 41 -10.58 -9.14 11.12
C ARG A 41 -9.61 -8.99 12.29
N ASN A 42 -9.32 -10.10 12.98
CA ASN A 42 -8.64 -10.08 14.28
C ASN A 42 -7.28 -10.78 14.26
N SER A 43 -6.77 -11.13 13.09
CA SER A 43 -5.49 -11.84 12.95
C SER A 43 -4.75 -11.37 11.72
N ASP A 44 -3.45 -11.31 11.80
CA ASP A 44 -2.60 -11.07 10.64
C ASP A 44 -2.61 -12.29 9.71
N MET A 45 -2.54 -12.02 8.39
CA MET A 45 -2.61 -13.08 7.38
C MET A 45 -1.37 -13.06 6.50
N LEU A 46 -0.62 -14.16 6.47
CA LEU A 46 0.49 -14.38 5.54
C LEU A 46 0.06 -15.29 4.39
N ILE A 47 0.11 -14.76 3.17
CA ILE A 47 -0.24 -15.51 1.96
C ILE A 47 1.02 -15.96 1.24
N ILE A 48 1.24 -17.28 1.20
CA ILE A 48 2.42 -17.86 0.56
C ILE A 48 2.09 -18.26 -0.87
N LYS A 49 2.75 -17.65 -1.84
CA LYS A 49 2.64 -17.99 -3.27
C LYS A 49 3.62 -19.08 -3.68
N GLN A 50 4.83 -19.01 -3.16
CA GLN A 50 5.90 -19.98 -3.41
C GLN A 50 6.64 -20.22 -2.10
N ILE A 51 6.99 -21.48 -1.85
CA ILE A 51 7.82 -21.82 -0.70
C ILE A 51 9.26 -21.41 -1.04
N GLN A 52 9.73 -20.37 -0.36
CA GLN A 52 11.09 -19.86 -0.46
C GLN A 52 11.66 -19.66 0.93
N PRO A 53 12.97 -19.90 1.15
CA PRO A 53 13.59 -19.54 2.42
C PRO A 53 13.46 -18.02 2.64
N MET A 54 13.10 -17.59 3.84
CA MET A 54 13.15 -16.19 4.25
C MET A 54 14.59 -15.80 4.62
N THR A 55 15.50 -15.96 3.67
CA THR A 55 16.92 -15.62 3.84
C THR A 55 17.36 -14.71 2.71
N GLY A 56 17.84 -13.54 3.06
CA GLY A 56 18.21 -12.52 2.08
C GLY A 56 17.01 -11.75 1.50
N GLY A 57 17.29 -10.78 0.66
CA GLY A 57 16.27 -9.88 0.11
C GLY A 57 15.87 -8.77 1.08
N ARG A 58 14.71 -8.18 0.87
CA ARG A 58 14.16 -7.09 1.69
C ARG A 58 12.68 -7.32 2.01
N ILE A 59 12.21 -6.67 3.06
CA ILE A 59 10.79 -6.55 3.40
C ILE A 59 10.32 -5.19 2.89
N VAL A 60 9.22 -5.16 2.13
CA VAL A 60 8.58 -3.92 1.69
C VAL A 60 7.24 -3.79 2.40
N VAL A 61 6.98 -2.63 2.99
CA VAL A 61 5.74 -2.31 3.68
C VAL A 61 5.06 -1.15 2.97
N ALA A 62 3.82 -1.35 2.50
CA ALA A 62 3.02 -0.29 1.90
C ALA A 62 2.24 0.45 2.99
N VAL A 63 2.43 1.77 3.09
CA VAL A 63 1.78 2.61 4.10
C VAL A 63 0.90 3.67 3.46
N ASP A 64 -0.28 3.89 4.04
CA ASP A 64 -1.27 4.89 3.62
C ASP A 64 -1.57 5.93 4.71
N GLY A 65 -0.84 5.89 5.82
CA GLY A 65 -1.03 6.76 6.98
C GLY A 65 -2.08 6.27 7.98
N SER A 66 -2.75 5.14 7.72
CA SER A 66 -3.69 4.55 8.66
C SER A 66 -2.96 3.87 9.83
N PRO A 67 -3.59 3.76 11.02
CA PRO A 67 -3.03 3.00 12.13
C PRO A 67 -2.70 1.55 11.77
N TYR A 68 -3.48 0.94 10.87
CA TYR A 68 -3.25 -0.42 10.41
C TYR A 68 -1.99 -0.54 9.56
N SER A 69 -1.73 0.42 8.67
CA SER A 69 -0.51 0.42 7.87
C SER A 69 0.75 0.63 8.71
N PHE A 70 0.67 1.45 9.76
CA PHE A 70 1.76 1.58 10.74
C PHE A 70 1.92 0.31 11.59
N GLY A 71 0.83 -0.38 11.94
CA GLY A 71 0.89 -1.71 12.54
C GLY A 71 1.63 -2.71 11.65
N GLY A 72 1.34 -2.71 10.34
CA GLY A 72 2.08 -3.48 9.35
C GLY A 72 3.57 -3.13 9.30
N LEU A 73 3.92 -1.84 9.44
CA LEU A 73 5.31 -1.41 9.53
C LEU A 73 6.00 -2.00 10.77
N MET A 74 5.36 -1.94 11.94
CA MET A 74 5.93 -2.52 13.17
C MET A 74 6.18 -4.02 13.02
N THR A 75 5.25 -4.75 12.40
CA THR A 75 5.43 -6.17 12.05
C THR A 75 6.62 -6.35 11.10
N GLY A 76 6.73 -5.52 10.07
CA GLY A 76 7.84 -5.53 9.12
C GLY A 76 9.20 -5.28 9.78
N LEU A 77 9.29 -4.30 10.70
CA LEU A 77 10.51 -4.00 11.45
C LEU A 77 10.91 -5.15 12.37
N ALA A 78 9.96 -5.75 13.07
CA ALA A 78 10.21 -6.91 13.93
C ALA A 78 10.72 -8.12 13.14
N LEU A 79 10.11 -8.42 11.98
CA LEU A 79 10.56 -9.46 11.07
C LEU A 79 11.93 -9.14 10.47
N GLY A 80 12.16 -7.89 10.05
CA GLY A 80 13.46 -7.44 9.56
C GLY A 80 14.58 -7.68 10.56
N LYS A 81 14.34 -7.38 11.82
CA LYS A 81 15.26 -7.63 12.93
C LYS A 81 15.49 -9.12 13.16
N ALA A 82 14.42 -9.92 13.18
CA ALA A 82 14.47 -11.36 13.42
C ALA A 82 15.22 -12.12 12.31
N PHE A 83 15.05 -11.72 11.06
CA PHE A 83 15.64 -12.37 9.89
C PHE A 83 16.87 -11.65 9.33
N ASN A 84 17.32 -10.57 9.99
CA ASN A 84 18.42 -9.73 9.52
C ASN A 84 18.21 -9.24 8.07
N MET A 85 17.01 -8.71 7.81
CA MET A 85 16.59 -8.23 6.49
C MET A 85 16.33 -6.72 6.53
N PRO A 86 16.76 -5.96 5.51
CA PRO A 86 16.43 -4.55 5.41
C PRO A 86 14.92 -4.36 5.19
N VAL A 87 14.38 -3.31 5.79
CA VAL A 87 12.97 -2.92 5.66
C VAL A 87 12.86 -1.64 4.84
N GLU A 88 11.91 -1.58 3.93
CA GLU A 88 11.58 -0.42 3.14
C GLU A 88 10.09 -0.10 3.27
N ALA A 89 9.75 1.12 3.67
CA ALA A 89 8.39 1.64 3.67
C ALA A 89 8.14 2.40 2.37
N ILE A 90 7.06 2.06 1.67
CA ILE A 90 6.63 2.74 0.46
C ILE A 90 5.25 3.36 0.66
N SER A 91 5.04 4.56 0.12
CA SER A 91 3.74 5.21 0.09
C SER A 91 3.46 5.70 -1.32
N ALA A 92 2.22 5.66 -1.76
CA ALA A 92 1.83 6.09 -3.10
C ALA A 92 0.69 7.12 -3.00
N PHE A 93 0.83 8.25 -3.70
CA PHE A 93 -0.20 9.26 -3.83
C PHE A 93 -0.66 9.38 -5.28
N ASP A 94 -1.94 9.65 -5.47
CA ASP A 94 -2.53 9.79 -6.81
C ASP A 94 -3.05 11.21 -7.03
N PRO A 95 -2.26 12.08 -7.69
CA PRO A 95 -2.70 13.42 -8.03
C PRO A 95 -3.78 13.44 -9.10
N TYR A 96 -3.82 12.42 -9.98
CA TYR A 96 -4.71 12.36 -11.15
C TYR A 96 -6.20 12.29 -10.80
N PHE A 97 -6.55 11.77 -9.64
CA PHE A 97 -7.96 11.72 -9.23
C PHE A 97 -8.57 13.13 -9.12
N HIS A 98 -7.84 14.06 -8.52
CA HIS A 98 -8.28 15.45 -8.37
C HIS A 98 -8.27 16.19 -9.70
N TYR A 99 -7.27 15.94 -10.53
CA TYR A 99 -7.19 16.50 -11.88
C TYR A 99 -8.36 16.03 -12.78
N ALA A 100 -8.67 14.75 -12.78
CA ALA A 100 -9.79 14.21 -13.54
C ALA A 100 -11.15 14.75 -13.06
N ALA A 101 -11.34 14.91 -11.75
CA ALA A 101 -12.54 15.52 -11.18
C ALA A 101 -12.67 16.99 -11.58
N PHE A 102 -11.60 17.76 -11.52
CA PHE A 102 -11.58 19.17 -11.94
C PHE A 102 -11.86 19.34 -13.43
N HIS A 103 -11.24 18.55 -14.30
CA HIS A 103 -11.49 18.53 -15.73
C HIS A 103 -12.93 18.14 -16.07
N SER A 104 -13.49 17.19 -15.37
CA SER A 104 -14.88 16.79 -15.56
C SER A 104 -15.85 17.94 -15.26
N ILE A 105 -15.59 18.73 -14.24
CA ILE A 105 -16.38 19.91 -13.89
C ILE A 105 -16.17 21.03 -14.92
N SER A 106 -14.93 21.29 -15.33
CA SER A 106 -14.61 22.33 -16.31
C SER A 106 -15.22 22.05 -17.71
N GLY A 107 -15.32 20.76 -18.09
CA GLY A 107 -15.89 20.32 -19.36
C GLY A 107 -17.42 20.50 -19.47
N VAL A 108 -18.12 20.69 -18.33
CA VAL A 108 -19.59 20.93 -18.30
C VAL A 108 -19.92 22.40 -18.41
N LEU A 109 -18.96 23.30 -18.19
CA LEU A 109 -19.16 24.74 -18.24
C LEU A 109 -18.97 25.28 -19.66
N ASN A 110 -19.85 26.21 -20.06
CA ASN A 110 -19.72 26.87 -21.35
C ASN A 110 -18.49 27.82 -21.36
N GLU A 111 -18.04 28.21 -22.59
CA GLU A 111 -16.85 29.06 -22.75
C GLU A 111 -16.92 30.40 -22.00
N GLU A 112 -18.11 30.98 -21.86
CA GLU A 112 -18.30 32.26 -21.14
C GLU A 112 -18.12 32.09 -19.62
N ALA A 113 -18.69 31.05 -19.04
CA ALA A 113 -18.45 30.69 -17.63
C ALA A 113 -16.97 30.36 -17.38
N GLY A 114 -16.31 29.67 -18.32
CA GLY A 114 -14.89 29.36 -18.25
C GLY A 114 -13.99 30.61 -18.20
N LYS A 115 -14.34 31.68 -18.91
CA LYS A 115 -13.63 32.97 -18.85
C LYS A 115 -13.85 33.74 -17.57
N VAL A 116 -15.08 33.75 -17.06
CA VAL A 116 -15.43 34.42 -15.78
C VAL A 116 -14.70 33.77 -14.60
N PHE A 117 -14.62 32.47 -14.58
CA PHE A 117 -13.97 31.71 -13.49
C PHE A 117 -12.46 31.56 -13.68
N ARG A 118 -11.84 32.11 -14.75
CA ARG A 118 -10.39 31.99 -15.03
C ARG A 118 -9.87 30.54 -14.92
N PHE A 119 -10.62 29.59 -15.46
CA PHE A 119 -10.37 28.15 -15.25
C PHE A 119 -8.93 27.73 -15.58
N LYS A 120 -8.31 28.29 -16.64
CA LYS A 120 -6.92 27.94 -17.00
C LYS A 120 -5.88 28.37 -15.97
N GLU A 121 -6.11 29.51 -15.31
CA GLU A 121 -5.22 29.99 -14.25
C GLU A 121 -5.44 29.17 -12.95
N GLN A 122 -6.69 28.84 -12.66
CA GLN A 122 -7.06 28.00 -11.52
C GLN A 122 -6.62 26.55 -11.71
N GLU A 123 -6.68 26.01 -12.92
CA GLU A 123 -6.21 24.68 -13.27
C GLU A 123 -4.73 24.51 -12.91
N LYS A 124 -3.89 25.44 -13.36
CA LYS A 124 -2.45 25.41 -13.08
C LYS A 124 -2.16 25.55 -11.59
N LEU A 125 -2.84 26.48 -10.92
CA LEU A 125 -2.69 26.69 -9.48
C LEU A 125 -3.17 25.49 -8.67
N HIS A 126 -4.26 24.86 -9.09
CA HIS A 126 -4.84 23.68 -8.47
C HIS A 126 -3.91 22.46 -8.63
N GLU A 127 -3.32 22.27 -9.83
CA GLU A 127 -2.34 21.23 -10.09
C GLU A 127 -1.11 21.41 -9.17
N GLU A 128 -0.50 22.61 -9.15
CA GLU A 128 0.66 22.90 -8.31
C GLU A 128 0.38 22.78 -6.81
N ILE A 129 -0.77 23.22 -6.32
CA ILE A 129 -1.12 23.19 -4.88
C ILE A 129 -1.52 21.79 -4.45
N ILE A 130 -2.34 21.09 -5.22
CA ILE A 130 -2.85 19.77 -4.83
C ILE A 130 -1.77 18.72 -4.94
N ASP A 131 -1.02 18.69 -6.04
CA ASP A 131 0.04 17.71 -6.23
C ASP A 131 1.14 17.87 -5.17
N SER A 132 1.57 19.12 -4.93
CA SER A 132 2.56 19.38 -3.89
C SER A 132 2.02 19.13 -2.48
N GLY A 133 0.75 19.43 -2.23
CA GLY A 133 0.08 19.21 -0.95
C GLY A 133 -0.09 17.72 -0.64
N LEU A 134 -0.57 16.94 -1.60
CA LEU A 134 -0.71 15.49 -1.47
C LEU A 134 0.64 14.83 -1.27
N ALA A 135 1.64 15.16 -2.09
CA ALA A 135 2.98 14.63 -1.93
C ALA A 135 3.54 14.88 -0.52
N LYS A 136 3.32 16.07 0.06
CA LYS A 136 3.73 16.40 1.43
C LYS A 136 3.01 15.55 2.48
N ILE A 137 1.70 15.32 2.32
CA ILE A 137 0.93 14.48 3.23
C ILE A 137 1.48 13.05 3.22
N TYR A 138 1.65 12.46 2.04
CA TYR A 138 2.17 11.09 1.93
C TYR A 138 3.66 11.00 2.31
N GLN A 139 4.42 12.07 2.10
CA GLN A 139 5.78 12.17 2.63
C GLN A 139 5.79 12.17 4.16
N SER A 140 4.85 12.87 4.81
CA SER A 140 4.75 12.85 6.29
C SER A 140 4.45 11.46 6.86
N HIS A 141 3.70 10.62 6.14
CA HIS A 141 3.54 9.21 6.54
C HIS A 141 4.86 8.45 6.54
N LEU A 142 5.72 8.73 5.55
CA LEU A 142 7.06 8.12 5.49
C LEU A 142 8.01 8.68 6.54
N ASP A 143 7.84 9.94 6.94
CA ASP A 143 8.62 10.54 8.03
C ASP A 143 8.24 9.89 9.38
N ILE A 144 6.94 9.64 9.62
CA ILE A 144 6.47 8.85 10.77
C ILE A 144 7.08 7.44 10.76
N CYS A 145 7.19 6.81 9.57
CA CYS A 145 7.84 5.49 9.49
C CYS A 145 9.30 5.53 9.96
N ARG A 146 10.04 6.59 9.65
CA ARG A 146 11.42 6.77 10.13
C ARG A 146 11.47 6.97 11.65
N GLU A 147 10.56 7.76 12.19
CA GLU A 147 10.46 7.99 13.65
C GLU A 147 10.16 6.67 14.39
N LEU A 148 9.21 5.87 13.89
CA LEU A 148 8.87 4.57 14.45
C LEU A 148 10.07 3.61 14.38
N ALA A 149 10.78 3.56 13.25
CA ALA A 149 11.97 2.72 13.10
C ALA A 149 13.09 3.14 14.07
N GLN A 150 13.31 4.44 14.25
CA GLN A 150 14.28 4.97 15.22
C GLN A 150 13.92 4.60 16.66
N ALA A 151 12.64 4.66 17.02
CA ALA A 151 12.17 4.21 18.32
C ALA A 151 12.46 2.72 18.58
N GLU A 152 12.39 1.90 17.54
CA GLU A 152 12.75 0.48 17.55
C GLU A 152 14.25 0.21 17.37
N GLN A 153 15.09 1.25 17.36
CA GLN A 153 16.55 1.15 17.18
C GLN A 153 16.94 0.43 15.88
N THR A 154 16.23 0.72 14.81
CA THR A 154 16.49 0.16 13.48
C THR A 154 16.33 1.22 12.40
N ASP A 155 16.79 0.93 11.20
CA ASP A 155 16.65 1.81 10.05
C ASP A 155 15.55 1.32 9.10
N VAL A 156 14.88 2.26 8.44
CA VAL A 156 13.92 1.99 7.38
C VAL A 156 14.22 2.88 6.18
N LYS A 157 14.36 2.27 5.01
CA LYS A 157 14.38 3.01 3.75
C LYS A 157 12.96 3.46 3.44
N THR A 158 12.79 4.67 2.91
CA THR A 158 11.46 5.19 2.55
C THR A 158 11.44 5.60 1.09
N THR A 159 10.33 5.30 0.39
CA THR A 159 10.15 5.64 -1.02
C THR A 159 8.73 6.14 -1.26
N LEU A 160 8.62 7.36 -1.80
CA LEU A 160 7.35 7.93 -2.23
C LEU A 160 7.13 7.62 -3.71
N LEU A 161 5.95 7.10 -4.05
CA LEU A 161 5.55 6.73 -5.40
C LEU A 161 4.45 7.69 -5.89
N ASP A 162 4.55 8.11 -7.15
CA ASP A 162 3.60 8.98 -7.80
C ASP A 162 2.69 8.20 -8.75
N GLY A 163 1.39 8.28 -8.55
CA GLY A 163 0.31 7.66 -9.31
C GLY A 163 -0.52 6.68 -8.49
N LYS A 164 -1.46 6.01 -9.15
CA LYS A 164 -2.41 5.09 -8.51
C LYS A 164 -1.71 4.04 -7.66
N ALA A 165 -2.02 4.01 -6.36
CA ALA A 165 -1.34 3.19 -5.37
C ALA A 165 -1.18 1.72 -5.80
N PHE A 166 -2.29 1.09 -6.22
CA PHE A 166 -2.28 -0.30 -6.68
C PHE A 166 -1.28 -0.54 -7.83
N GLU A 167 -1.30 0.33 -8.85
CA GLU A 167 -0.43 0.17 -10.03
C GLU A 167 1.04 0.41 -9.66
N LYS A 168 1.31 1.48 -8.92
CA LYS A 168 2.68 1.89 -8.58
C LYS A 168 3.36 0.95 -7.60
N ILE A 169 2.64 0.47 -6.60
CA ILE A 169 3.16 -0.53 -5.66
C ILE A 169 3.50 -1.82 -6.42
N ILE A 170 2.59 -2.34 -7.25
CA ILE A 170 2.85 -3.54 -8.04
C ILE A 170 4.04 -3.35 -9.01
N GLN A 171 4.11 -2.23 -9.71
CA GLN A 171 5.23 -1.92 -10.60
C GLN A 171 6.56 -1.84 -9.85
N TYR A 172 6.54 -1.24 -8.66
CA TYR A 172 7.72 -1.09 -7.82
C TYR A 172 8.27 -2.44 -7.34
N VAL A 173 7.42 -3.28 -6.78
CA VAL A 173 7.84 -4.59 -6.25
C VAL A 173 8.18 -5.60 -7.34
N ARG A 174 7.65 -5.44 -8.57
CA ARG A 174 8.01 -6.30 -9.71
C ARG A 174 9.39 -6.03 -10.28
N LYS A 175 9.94 -4.82 -10.11
CA LYS A 175 11.30 -4.48 -10.58
C LYS A 175 12.37 -5.19 -9.77
N ASP A 176 12.12 -5.35 -8.49
CA ASP A 176 13.00 -6.03 -7.55
C ASP A 176 12.10 -6.69 -6.49
N ILE A 177 11.86 -7.98 -6.67
CA ILE A 177 10.86 -8.73 -5.89
C ILE A 177 11.31 -8.83 -4.44
N PRO A 178 10.53 -8.28 -3.48
CA PRO A 178 10.86 -8.41 -2.07
C PRO A 178 10.63 -9.85 -1.57
N ALA A 179 11.32 -10.23 -0.51
CA ALA A 179 11.05 -11.49 0.18
C ALA A 179 9.66 -11.49 0.84
N LEU A 180 9.22 -10.31 1.29
CA LEU A 180 7.89 -10.11 1.88
C LEU A 180 7.34 -8.73 1.47
N LEU A 181 6.07 -8.67 1.12
CA LEU A 181 5.29 -7.44 0.96
C LEU A 181 4.18 -7.44 2.02
N ILE A 182 4.13 -6.37 2.80
CA ILE A 182 3.13 -6.10 3.84
C ILE A 182 2.26 -4.91 3.42
#